data_51fb338bf82909bd9320f2247ac6c21a
#
_entry.id   51fb338bf82909bd9320f2247ac6c21a
#
_cell.length_a   1.000
_cell.length_b   1.000
_cell.length_c   1.000
_cell.angle_alpha   90.00
_cell.angle_beta   90.00
_cell.angle_gamma   90.00
#
_symmetry.space_group_name_H-M   'P 1'
#
loop_
_entity.id
_entity.type
_entity.pdbx_description
1 polymer ?
#
loop_
_entity_poly.entity_id
_entity_poly.type
_entity_poly.pdbx_seq_one_letter_code
_entity_poly.pdbx_strand_id
1 'polypeptide(L)'
;GLDPDKNTLQLDIFPTNLLDNILISKSASADLNSDFTGGIVDVILKDFSVLPEYSFSISGSYNPDMNLNDNFIGNENDAFNFLGFDNGYFDNPLSSKQEIPFPETFNIGQSVLTRFLTQKLEATMDASRFQSFLNYSIGATASNQYNLSDTKSIGYIASLSLKRDYEYYESFFNGTVEKENINKPLEPYSEQVGEFGQVKNLGSALLGISVKTTNSKYKLNLLAIKSGESGAIKGNYKEFIENPYNGDASILTYTDRNILSLPFSSQHIFNGGNSSLDIKIAPSIARVYDCLLYTSDAADE
;
A
#
# COMPACT_ATOMS: atom_id res chain seq x y z
N GLY A 1 11.58 -4.17 3.00
CA GLY A 1 10.53 -3.98 2.02
C GLY A 1 9.23 -3.50 2.70
N LEU A 2 8.28 -3.01 1.92
CA LEU A 2 6.95 -2.64 2.41
C LEU A 2 5.99 -3.85 2.46
N ASP A 3 6.43 -4.98 1.96
CA ASP A 3 5.76 -6.27 2.06
C ASP A 3 6.57 -7.09 3.07
N PRO A 4 5.99 -7.52 4.21
CA PRO A 4 6.70 -8.31 5.20
C PRO A 4 7.14 -9.68 4.66
N ASP A 5 6.43 -10.21 3.68
CA ASP A 5 6.64 -11.55 3.13
C ASP A 5 7.54 -11.55 1.89
N LYS A 6 7.81 -10.39 1.29
CA LYS A 6 8.58 -10.27 0.05
C LYS A 6 9.56 -9.12 0.08
N ASN A 7 10.82 -9.40 -0.22
CA ASN A 7 11.85 -8.37 -0.44
C ASN A 7 11.72 -7.70 -1.81
N THR A 8 10.50 -7.37 -2.22
CA THR A 8 10.22 -6.69 -3.48
C THR A 8 9.89 -5.22 -3.26
N LEU A 9 10.38 -4.36 -4.13
CA LEU A 9 9.98 -2.96 -4.15
C LEU A 9 8.67 -2.85 -4.95
N GLN A 10 7.60 -2.48 -4.27
CA GLN A 10 6.32 -2.19 -4.91
C GLN A 10 6.40 -0.78 -5.51
N LEU A 11 6.63 -0.69 -6.83
CA LEU A 11 6.71 0.61 -7.53
C LEU A 11 5.34 1.24 -7.78
N ASP A 12 4.29 0.47 -7.74
CA ASP A 12 2.90 0.88 -7.94
C ASP A 12 2.35 1.78 -6.83
N ILE A 13 3.00 1.80 -5.66
CA ILE A 13 2.67 2.75 -4.59
C ILE A 13 3.14 4.18 -4.88
N PHE A 14 4.02 4.40 -5.87
CA PHE A 14 4.46 5.73 -6.24
C PHE A 14 3.60 6.30 -7.37
N PRO A 15 2.74 7.28 -7.10
CA PRO A 15 1.91 7.89 -8.13
C PRO A 15 2.76 8.58 -9.20
N THR A 16 2.46 8.32 -10.46
CA THR A 16 3.25 8.81 -11.61
C THR A 16 3.30 10.34 -11.72
N ASN A 17 2.29 11.03 -11.18
CA ASN A 17 2.26 12.50 -11.15
C ASN A 17 3.34 13.12 -10.24
N LEU A 18 3.90 12.34 -9.29
CA LEU A 18 4.99 12.78 -8.41
C LEU A 18 6.38 12.48 -8.97
N LEU A 19 6.46 11.61 -9.96
CA LEU A 19 7.72 11.10 -10.49
C LEU A 19 8.19 11.94 -11.65
N ASP A 20 9.48 12.26 -11.65
CA ASP A 20 10.21 12.77 -12.81
C ASP A 20 10.84 11.59 -13.57
N ASN A 21 11.55 10.73 -12.85
CA ASN A 21 12.25 9.59 -13.43
C ASN A 21 12.40 8.46 -12.41
N ILE A 22 12.64 7.25 -12.91
CA ILE A 22 13.05 6.09 -12.12
C ILE A 22 14.31 5.53 -12.75
N LEU A 23 15.41 5.55 -12.00
CA LEU A 23 16.68 4.98 -12.42
C LEU A 23 16.86 3.59 -11.80
N ILE A 24 17.15 2.61 -12.64
CA ILE A 24 17.42 1.23 -12.19
C ILE A 24 18.86 0.89 -12.50
N SER A 25 19.68 0.76 -11.46
CA SER A 25 21.07 0.32 -11.56
C SER A 25 21.18 -1.17 -11.26
N LYS A 26 21.56 -1.95 -12.26
CA LYS A 26 21.70 -3.42 -12.16
C LYS A 26 23.13 -3.87 -11.89
N SER A 27 24.08 -2.94 -11.90
CA SER A 27 25.51 -3.20 -11.69
C SER A 27 26.00 -2.37 -10.50
N ALA A 28 26.84 -2.97 -9.67
CA ALA A 28 27.49 -2.25 -8.56
C ALA A 28 28.50 -1.22 -9.12
N SER A 29 28.52 -0.04 -8.52
CA SER A 29 29.53 0.99 -8.76
C SER A 29 30.01 1.54 -7.39
N ALA A 30 31.16 2.20 -7.37
CA ALA A 30 31.82 2.63 -6.13
C ALA A 30 31.03 3.70 -5.35
N ASP A 31 30.06 4.34 -5.98
CA ASP A 31 29.16 5.36 -5.41
C ASP A 31 27.85 4.77 -4.82
N LEU A 32 27.63 3.46 -4.99
CA LEU A 32 26.45 2.76 -4.46
C LEU A 32 26.73 2.15 -3.09
N ASN A 33 25.66 1.87 -2.33
CA ASN A 33 25.76 1.25 -1.02
C ASN A 33 26.43 -0.12 -1.07
N SER A 34 27.19 -0.46 -0.03
CA SER A 34 27.95 -1.73 0.05
C SER A 34 27.07 -2.98 0.17
N ASP A 35 25.79 -2.83 0.49
CA ASP A 35 24.79 -3.89 0.59
C ASP A 35 24.04 -4.19 -0.72
N PHE A 36 24.62 -3.76 -1.85
CA PHE A 36 24.08 -4.03 -3.17
C PHE A 36 24.00 -5.54 -3.44
N THR A 37 22.80 -6.07 -3.59
CA THR A 37 22.56 -7.52 -3.78
C THR A 37 21.92 -7.90 -5.12
N GLY A 38 21.48 -6.96 -5.94
CA GLY A 38 20.81 -7.30 -7.20
C GLY A 38 20.36 -6.12 -8.04
N GLY A 39 20.17 -4.95 -7.44
CA GLY A 39 19.78 -3.73 -8.12
C GLY A 39 19.42 -2.63 -7.13
N ILE A 40 19.59 -1.39 -7.58
CA ILE A 40 19.12 -0.21 -6.88
C ILE A 40 18.10 0.50 -7.76
N VAL A 41 16.99 0.88 -7.14
CA VAL A 41 15.96 1.72 -7.76
C VAL A 41 16.01 3.09 -7.09
N ASP A 42 16.40 4.09 -7.85
CA ASP A 42 16.39 5.50 -7.41
C ASP A 42 15.14 6.18 -7.99
N VAL A 43 14.25 6.60 -7.09
CA VAL A 43 12.99 7.26 -7.44
C VAL A 43 13.20 8.76 -7.39
N ILE A 44 13.27 9.39 -8.57
CA ILE A 44 13.47 10.82 -8.71
C ILE A 44 12.11 11.51 -8.74
N LEU A 45 11.86 12.32 -7.71
CA LEU A 45 10.64 13.11 -7.62
C LEU A 45 10.75 14.36 -8.52
N LYS A 46 9.59 14.76 -9.05
CA LYS A 46 9.48 16.01 -9.82
C LYS A 46 10.12 17.19 -9.09
N ASP A 47 10.77 18.03 -9.85
CA ASP A 47 11.30 19.31 -9.38
C ASP A 47 10.32 20.46 -9.72
N PHE A 48 10.57 21.63 -9.20
CA PHE A 48 9.79 22.82 -9.53
C PHE A 48 10.02 23.23 -10.99
N SER A 49 8.99 23.76 -11.62
CA SER A 49 9.08 24.33 -12.98
C SER A 49 9.64 25.75 -12.95
N VAL A 50 10.42 26.12 -13.98
CA VAL A 50 10.94 27.50 -14.15
C VAL A 50 9.82 28.49 -14.43
N LEU A 51 8.75 28.05 -15.12
CA LEU A 51 7.54 28.81 -15.37
C LEU A 51 6.40 28.32 -14.47
N PRO A 52 5.44 29.18 -14.12
CA PRO A 52 4.26 28.76 -13.40
C PRO A 52 3.57 27.60 -14.12
N GLU A 53 3.43 26.46 -13.43
CA GLU A 53 2.76 25.29 -13.94
C GLU A 53 1.68 24.86 -12.95
N TYR A 54 0.45 24.78 -13.44
CA TYR A 54 -0.69 24.28 -12.69
C TYR A 54 -1.35 23.20 -13.53
N SER A 55 -1.47 22.02 -12.98
CA SER A 55 -2.17 20.91 -13.62
C SER A 55 -3.24 20.36 -12.71
N PHE A 56 -4.37 20.04 -13.32
CA PHE A 56 -5.44 19.30 -12.69
C PHE A 56 -5.84 18.17 -13.64
N SER A 57 -5.95 16.98 -13.11
CA SER A 57 -6.35 15.80 -13.87
C SER A 57 -7.44 15.05 -13.13
N ILE A 58 -8.41 14.60 -13.88
CA ILE A 58 -9.41 13.63 -13.43
C ILE A 58 -9.52 12.56 -14.51
N SER A 59 -9.46 11.32 -14.09
CA SER A 59 -9.64 10.18 -14.98
C SER A 59 -10.56 9.17 -14.34
N GLY A 60 -11.28 8.43 -15.17
CA GLY A 60 -12.11 7.31 -14.77
C GLY A 60 -11.94 6.18 -15.76
N SER A 61 -12.10 4.95 -15.29
CA SER A 61 -12.16 3.77 -16.14
C SER A 61 -13.34 2.90 -15.74
N TYR A 62 -13.87 2.18 -16.71
CA TYR A 62 -15.01 1.31 -16.55
C TYR A 62 -14.73 -0.06 -17.16
N ASN A 63 -14.91 -1.08 -16.36
CA ASN A 63 -14.95 -2.47 -16.78
C ASN A 63 -16.30 -3.05 -16.32
N PRO A 64 -17.16 -3.54 -17.21
CA PRO A 64 -18.51 -4.00 -16.87
C PRO A 64 -18.53 -5.15 -15.86
N ASP A 65 -17.48 -5.97 -15.80
CA ASP A 65 -17.40 -7.09 -14.86
C ASP A 65 -16.99 -6.62 -13.45
N MET A 66 -16.34 -5.46 -13.33
CA MET A 66 -15.75 -4.97 -12.09
C MET A 66 -16.46 -3.75 -11.52
N ASN A 67 -16.95 -2.84 -12.39
CA ASN A 67 -17.49 -1.55 -11.98
C ASN A 67 -19.00 -1.48 -12.18
N LEU A 68 -19.69 -0.81 -11.26
CA LEU A 68 -21.15 -0.73 -11.19
C LEU A 68 -21.78 -2.14 -11.13
N ASN A 69 -21.07 -3.07 -10.55
CA ASN A 69 -21.47 -4.46 -10.42
C ASN A 69 -22.12 -4.67 -9.05
N ASP A 70 -23.39 -5.06 -9.05
CA ASP A 70 -24.17 -5.33 -7.83
C ASP A 70 -23.73 -6.65 -7.13
N ASN A 71 -22.98 -7.50 -7.83
CA ASN A 71 -22.42 -8.74 -7.26
C ASN A 71 -21.04 -8.56 -6.64
N PHE A 72 -20.49 -7.36 -6.62
CA PHE A 72 -19.19 -7.12 -6.01
C PHE A 72 -19.19 -7.56 -4.55
N ILE A 73 -18.17 -8.33 -4.15
CA ILE A 73 -18.00 -8.76 -2.77
C ILE A 73 -16.89 -7.96 -2.07
N GLY A 74 -17.08 -7.69 -0.82
CA GLY A 74 -16.11 -6.98 -0.01
C GLY A 74 -16.54 -6.92 1.45
N ASN A 75 -15.94 -6.01 2.18
CA ASN A 75 -16.38 -5.69 3.53
C ASN A 75 -17.61 -4.78 3.50
N GLU A 76 -18.64 -5.11 4.30
CA GLU A 76 -19.94 -4.41 4.33
C GLU A 76 -19.82 -2.88 4.52
N ASN A 77 -18.86 -2.44 5.29
CA ASN A 77 -18.68 -1.03 5.64
C ASN A 77 -17.58 -0.34 4.82
N ASP A 78 -17.07 -0.97 3.75
CA ASP A 78 -15.91 -0.47 3.02
C ASP A 78 -14.81 0.03 3.98
N ALA A 79 -13.77 -0.75 4.20
CA ALA A 79 -12.69 -0.45 5.18
C ALA A 79 -12.08 0.96 5.04
N PHE A 80 -12.42 1.67 3.97
CA PHE A 80 -11.91 3.00 3.66
C PHE A 80 -13.06 3.99 3.42
N ASN A 81 -12.90 5.21 3.91
CA ASN A 81 -13.74 6.31 3.48
C ASN A 81 -13.41 6.74 2.03
N PHE A 82 -14.18 7.68 1.48
CA PHE A 82 -13.99 8.21 0.13
C PHE A 82 -12.54 8.69 -0.16
N LEU A 83 -11.84 9.19 0.83
CA LEU A 83 -10.46 9.65 0.72
C LEU A 83 -9.41 8.54 0.91
N GLY A 84 -9.84 7.29 1.11
CA GLY A 84 -8.94 6.16 1.32
C GLY A 84 -8.37 6.07 2.74
N PHE A 85 -8.93 6.79 3.71
CA PHE A 85 -8.52 6.63 5.10
C PHE A 85 -9.25 5.46 5.74
N ASP A 86 -8.52 4.71 6.54
CA ASP A 86 -9.04 3.64 7.37
C ASP A 86 -10.20 4.16 8.26
N ASN A 87 -11.26 3.37 8.35
CA ASN A 87 -12.42 3.66 9.18
C ASN A 87 -12.40 2.92 10.53
N GLY A 88 -11.34 2.15 10.81
CA GLY A 88 -11.17 1.40 12.05
C GLY A 88 -11.90 0.05 12.10
N TYR A 89 -12.46 -0.42 10.98
CA TYR A 89 -13.18 -1.69 10.94
C TYR A 89 -12.31 -2.89 11.35
N PHE A 90 -11.04 -2.90 10.92
CA PHE A 90 -10.07 -3.95 11.24
C PHE A 90 -9.23 -3.65 12.49
N ASP A 91 -9.57 -2.63 13.27
CA ASP A 91 -8.80 -2.28 14.45
C ASP A 91 -8.81 -3.41 15.47
N ASN A 92 -7.61 -3.84 15.86
CA ASN A 92 -7.46 -4.80 16.93
C ASN A 92 -7.67 -4.09 18.28
N PRO A 93 -8.67 -4.49 19.09
CA PRO A 93 -8.90 -3.89 20.40
C PRO A 93 -7.80 -4.17 21.42
N LEU A 94 -6.87 -5.10 21.11
CA LEU A 94 -5.68 -5.38 21.90
C LEU A 94 -4.49 -4.56 21.43
N SER A 95 -3.76 -3.94 22.34
CA SER A 95 -2.45 -3.39 22.00
C SER A 95 -1.44 -4.53 21.76
N SER A 96 -0.43 -4.30 20.92
CA SER A 96 0.62 -5.29 20.60
C SER A 96 1.41 -5.81 21.82
N LYS A 97 1.25 -5.19 22.98
CA LYS A 97 1.89 -5.55 24.24
C LYS A 97 0.98 -6.24 25.25
N GLN A 98 -0.31 -6.35 24.93
CA GLN A 98 -1.26 -7.04 25.80
C GLN A 98 -1.31 -8.52 25.44
N GLU A 99 -1.23 -9.37 26.48
CA GLU A 99 -1.51 -10.79 26.32
C GLU A 99 -2.98 -11.00 25.97
N ILE A 100 -3.25 -11.96 25.08
CA ILE A 100 -4.61 -12.36 24.74
C ILE A 100 -5.21 -13.00 25.99
N PRO A 101 -6.32 -12.44 26.54
CA PRO A 101 -6.94 -13.03 27.73
C PRO A 101 -7.52 -14.38 27.38
N PHE A 102 -7.14 -15.40 28.14
CA PHE A 102 -7.68 -16.76 27.99
C PHE A 102 -8.88 -16.94 28.95
N PRO A 103 -10.07 -17.35 28.45
CA PRO A 103 -11.22 -17.58 29.30
C PRO A 103 -10.99 -18.83 30.16
N GLU A 104 -10.67 -18.63 31.44
CA GLU A 104 -10.54 -19.70 32.40
C GLU A 104 -11.82 -19.86 33.21
N THR A 105 -12.26 -21.08 33.44
CA THR A 105 -13.51 -21.38 34.16
C THR A 105 -13.55 -20.81 35.58
N PHE A 106 -12.36 -20.60 36.20
CA PHE A 106 -12.25 -20.11 37.57
C PHE A 106 -11.75 -18.66 37.67
N ASN A 107 -11.45 -18.00 36.52
CA ASN A 107 -10.98 -16.62 36.51
C ASN A 107 -12.01 -15.69 35.87
N ILE A 108 -12.94 -15.21 36.70
CA ILE A 108 -14.01 -14.31 36.24
C ILE A 108 -13.45 -13.04 35.59
N GLY A 109 -12.30 -12.53 36.06
CA GLY A 109 -11.67 -11.33 35.50
C GLY A 109 -11.23 -11.51 34.05
N GLN A 110 -10.62 -12.64 33.72
CA GLN A 110 -10.20 -12.97 32.36
C GLN A 110 -11.42 -13.17 31.44
N SER A 111 -12.45 -13.84 31.90
CA SER A 111 -13.68 -14.04 31.14
C SER A 111 -14.43 -12.75 30.85
N VAL A 112 -14.48 -11.81 31.82
CA VAL A 112 -15.06 -10.48 31.61
C VAL A 112 -14.24 -9.66 30.61
N LEU A 113 -12.92 -9.70 30.71
CA LEU A 113 -12.03 -9.01 29.79
C LEU A 113 -12.17 -9.55 28.37
N THR A 114 -12.18 -10.89 28.19
CA THR A 114 -12.41 -11.54 26.89
C THR A 114 -13.73 -11.06 26.29
N ARG A 115 -14.82 -11.11 27.06
CA ARG A 115 -16.14 -10.66 26.61
C ARG A 115 -16.13 -9.20 26.17
N PHE A 116 -15.50 -8.33 26.96
CA PHE A 116 -15.39 -6.89 26.65
C PHE A 116 -14.61 -6.64 25.35
N LEU A 117 -13.51 -7.37 25.14
CA LEU A 117 -12.71 -7.27 23.92
C LEU A 117 -13.45 -7.83 22.70
N THR A 118 -14.12 -8.97 22.86
CA THR A 118 -14.93 -9.56 21.77
C THR A 118 -16.07 -8.63 21.35
N GLN A 119 -16.68 -7.90 22.29
CA GLN A 119 -17.72 -6.93 21.96
C GLN A 119 -17.22 -5.68 21.23
N LYS A 120 -15.90 -5.45 21.21
CA LYS A 120 -15.29 -4.37 20.43
C LYS A 120 -14.89 -4.78 19.03
N LEU A 121 -14.84 -6.07 18.74
CA LEU A 121 -14.65 -6.55 17.39
C LEU A 121 -15.94 -6.34 16.59
N GLU A 122 -15.81 -6.01 15.34
CA GLU A 122 -16.95 -5.95 14.44
C GLU A 122 -17.64 -7.33 14.37
N ALA A 123 -18.96 -7.33 14.41
CA ALA A 123 -19.74 -8.56 14.45
C ALA A 123 -19.78 -9.26 13.09
N THR A 124 -19.65 -8.51 12.00
CA THR A 124 -19.70 -9.05 10.64
C THR A 124 -18.28 -9.37 10.18
N MET A 125 -17.94 -10.65 10.19
CA MET A 125 -16.65 -11.17 9.72
C MET A 125 -16.79 -11.95 8.40
N ASP A 126 -17.88 -11.74 7.68
CA ASP A 126 -18.17 -12.39 6.38
C ASP A 126 -18.13 -11.36 5.26
N ALA A 127 -17.78 -11.81 4.05
CA ALA A 127 -17.86 -11.00 2.86
C ALA A 127 -19.32 -10.68 2.51
N SER A 128 -19.63 -9.43 2.27
CA SER A 128 -20.94 -8.95 1.89
C SER A 128 -20.95 -8.45 0.44
N ARG A 129 -22.15 -8.40 -0.17
CA ARG A 129 -22.34 -7.87 -1.51
C ARG A 129 -22.75 -6.41 -1.45
N PHE A 130 -22.13 -5.61 -2.30
CA PHE A 130 -22.51 -4.22 -2.53
C PHE A 130 -22.19 -3.81 -3.97
N GLN A 131 -22.78 -2.70 -4.42
CA GLN A 131 -22.47 -2.18 -5.74
C GLN A 131 -21.11 -1.48 -5.74
N SER A 132 -20.18 -1.96 -6.57
CA SER A 132 -18.91 -1.29 -6.80
C SER A 132 -19.11 0.05 -7.52
N PHE A 133 -18.15 0.95 -7.38
CA PHE A 133 -18.15 2.22 -8.09
C PHE A 133 -17.19 2.20 -9.29
N LEU A 134 -17.10 3.30 -10.03
CA LEU A 134 -16.11 3.46 -11.10
C LEU A 134 -14.71 3.57 -10.53
N ASN A 135 -13.72 3.06 -11.26
CA ASN A 135 -12.34 3.39 -10.98
C ASN A 135 -12.10 4.86 -11.29
N TYR A 136 -11.42 5.55 -10.41
CA TYR A 136 -11.12 6.96 -10.61
C TYR A 136 -9.75 7.36 -10.11
N SER A 137 -9.21 8.42 -10.71
CA SER A 137 -8.02 9.07 -10.23
C SER A 137 -8.18 10.59 -10.36
N ILE A 138 -7.75 11.30 -9.31
CA ILE A 138 -7.77 12.77 -9.25
C ILE A 138 -6.36 13.21 -8.92
N GLY A 139 -5.83 14.17 -9.67
CA GLY A 139 -4.51 14.72 -9.42
C GLY A 139 -4.50 16.24 -9.56
N ALA A 140 -3.72 16.90 -8.73
CA ALA A 140 -3.47 18.33 -8.81
C ALA A 140 -1.99 18.61 -8.53
N THR A 141 -1.38 19.44 -9.36
CA THR A 141 0.00 19.88 -9.16
C THR A 141 0.12 21.38 -9.39
N ALA A 142 0.86 22.06 -8.54
CA ALA A 142 1.21 23.46 -8.65
C ALA A 142 2.71 23.60 -8.44
N SER A 143 3.41 24.21 -9.36
CA SER A 143 4.84 24.50 -9.23
C SER A 143 5.20 25.84 -9.87
N ASN A 144 6.18 26.50 -9.31
CA ASN A 144 6.69 27.75 -9.84
C ASN A 144 8.07 28.06 -9.27
N GLN A 145 8.78 28.96 -9.95
CA GLN A 145 10.03 29.53 -9.51
C GLN A 145 9.96 31.06 -9.52
N TYR A 146 10.46 31.68 -8.48
CA TYR A 146 10.60 33.13 -8.37
C TYR A 146 12.08 33.50 -8.32
N ASN A 147 12.50 34.43 -9.16
CA ASN A 147 13.83 35.00 -9.11
C ASN A 147 13.85 36.14 -8.06
N LEU A 148 14.58 35.94 -6.98
CA LEU A 148 14.77 36.94 -5.92
C LEU A 148 15.84 37.96 -6.28
N SER A 149 16.83 37.55 -7.09
CA SER A 149 17.88 38.41 -7.67
C SER A 149 18.45 37.69 -8.89
N ASP A 150 19.39 38.34 -9.59
CA ASP A 150 20.09 37.77 -10.75
C ASP A 150 20.84 36.45 -10.41
N THR A 151 21.15 36.24 -9.13
CA THR A 151 21.91 35.08 -8.65
C THR A 151 21.16 34.16 -7.73
N LYS A 152 19.89 34.46 -7.37
CA LYS A 152 19.11 33.67 -6.40
C LYS A 152 17.69 33.46 -6.89
N SER A 153 17.25 32.21 -6.85
CA SER A 153 15.85 31.84 -7.09
C SER A 153 15.33 30.90 -6.01
N ILE A 154 14.05 30.98 -5.76
CA ILE A 154 13.31 30.07 -4.91
C ILE A 154 12.20 29.40 -5.73
N GLY A 155 12.08 28.08 -5.63
CA GLY A 155 11.04 27.32 -6.28
C GLY A 155 10.22 26.55 -5.26
N TYR A 156 8.98 26.23 -5.65
CA TYR A 156 8.12 25.33 -4.91
C TYR A 156 7.41 24.35 -5.83
N ILE A 157 7.06 23.22 -5.28
CA ILE A 157 6.14 22.24 -5.88
C ILE A 157 5.18 21.73 -4.80
N ALA A 158 3.91 21.67 -5.16
CA ALA A 158 2.87 21.02 -4.37
C ALA A 158 2.08 20.10 -5.28
N SER A 159 1.96 18.84 -4.93
CA SER A 159 1.19 17.88 -5.72
C SER A 159 0.38 16.97 -4.79
N LEU A 160 -0.85 16.70 -5.18
CA LEU A 160 -1.77 15.78 -4.51
C LEU A 160 -2.31 14.81 -5.55
N SER A 161 -2.49 13.54 -5.15
CA SER A 161 -3.21 12.57 -5.97
C SER A 161 -4.00 11.61 -5.12
N LEU A 162 -5.11 11.16 -5.67
CA LEU A 162 -5.98 10.15 -5.11
C LEU A 162 -6.40 9.20 -6.24
N LYS A 163 -6.28 7.90 -6.01
CA LYS A 163 -6.70 6.86 -6.94
C LYS A 163 -7.49 5.80 -6.20
N ARG A 164 -8.57 5.32 -6.81
CA ARG A 164 -9.36 4.20 -6.31
C ARG A 164 -9.69 3.25 -7.44
N ASP A 165 -9.40 1.98 -7.21
CA ASP A 165 -9.66 0.90 -8.16
C ASP A 165 -10.49 -0.20 -7.49
N TYR A 166 -11.39 -0.81 -8.29
CA TYR A 166 -12.20 -1.96 -7.92
C TYR A 166 -11.81 -3.13 -8.82
N GLU A 167 -11.54 -4.28 -8.23
CA GLU A 167 -11.24 -5.52 -8.91
C GLU A 167 -12.23 -6.59 -8.45
N TYR A 168 -12.85 -7.32 -9.39
CA TYR A 168 -13.77 -8.39 -9.10
C TYR A 168 -13.60 -9.53 -10.08
N TYR A 169 -13.60 -10.74 -9.57
CA TYR A 169 -13.54 -11.98 -10.33
C TYR A 169 -14.60 -12.94 -9.82
N GLU A 170 -15.57 -13.27 -10.66
CA GLU A 170 -16.65 -14.23 -10.35
C GLU A 170 -16.09 -15.66 -10.23
N SER A 171 -15.04 -16.00 -10.96
CA SER A 171 -14.37 -17.29 -10.93
C SER A 171 -12.93 -17.10 -10.46
N PHE A 172 -12.73 -17.22 -9.17
CA PHE A 172 -11.43 -17.18 -8.52
C PHE A 172 -10.98 -18.58 -8.17
N PHE A 173 -9.74 -18.93 -8.49
CA PHE A 173 -9.11 -20.17 -8.08
C PHE A 173 -7.78 -19.88 -7.40
N ASN A 174 -7.61 -20.41 -6.21
CA ASN A 174 -6.35 -20.44 -5.49
C ASN A 174 -6.10 -21.86 -5.02
N GLY A 175 -4.92 -22.40 -5.30
CA GLY A 175 -4.60 -23.77 -4.91
C GLY A 175 -3.13 -23.90 -4.54
N THR A 176 -2.87 -24.71 -3.53
CA THR A 176 -1.52 -25.12 -3.18
C THR A 176 -1.32 -26.59 -3.53
N VAL A 177 -0.13 -26.91 -3.99
CA VAL A 177 0.26 -28.27 -4.33
C VAL A 177 1.47 -28.66 -3.51
N GLU A 178 1.52 -29.90 -3.10
CA GLU A 178 2.65 -30.46 -2.36
C GLU A 178 3.30 -31.59 -3.14
N LYS A 179 4.56 -31.83 -2.85
CA LYS A 179 5.32 -32.95 -3.39
C LYS A 179 5.94 -33.73 -2.26
N GLU A 180 5.44 -34.91 -1.99
CA GLU A 180 5.94 -35.77 -0.89
C GLU A 180 7.45 -36.09 -1.03
N ASN A 181 7.90 -36.35 -2.26
CA ASN A 181 9.33 -36.52 -2.54
C ASN A 181 9.64 -36.24 -4.04
N ILE A 182 10.93 -36.15 -4.38
CA ILE A 182 11.39 -35.76 -5.72
C ILE A 182 10.86 -36.63 -6.87
N ASN A 183 10.49 -37.88 -6.58
CA ASN A 183 10.06 -38.86 -7.57
C ASN A 183 8.54 -38.98 -7.71
N LYS A 184 7.76 -38.30 -6.84
CA LYS A 184 6.28 -38.32 -6.90
C LYS A 184 5.73 -37.12 -7.68
N PRO A 185 4.55 -37.22 -8.28
CA PRO A 185 3.87 -36.09 -8.89
C PRO A 185 3.49 -35.05 -7.82
N LEU A 186 3.16 -33.85 -8.28
CA LEU A 186 2.52 -32.84 -7.44
C LEU A 186 1.10 -33.30 -7.12
N GLU A 187 0.72 -33.22 -5.85
CA GLU A 187 -0.62 -33.53 -5.37
C GLU A 187 -1.26 -32.25 -4.81
N PRO A 188 -2.57 -32.03 -4.99
CA PRO A 188 -3.22 -30.87 -4.40
C PRO A 188 -3.21 -30.99 -2.88
N TYR A 189 -2.74 -29.92 -2.22
CA TYR A 189 -2.79 -29.77 -0.77
C TYR A 189 -4.07 -29.07 -0.36
N SER A 190 -4.37 -27.93 -0.97
CA SER A 190 -5.60 -27.19 -0.77
C SER A 190 -6.09 -26.52 -2.04
N GLU A 191 -7.38 -26.32 -2.15
CA GLU A 191 -8.05 -25.61 -3.23
C GLU A 191 -9.11 -24.66 -2.65
N GLN A 192 -9.19 -23.46 -3.19
CA GLN A 192 -10.25 -22.51 -2.95
C GLN A 192 -10.83 -22.03 -4.27
N VAL A 193 -12.11 -22.22 -4.44
CA VAL A 193 -12.87 -21.83 -5.65
C VAL A 193 -14.01 -20.92 -5.21
N GLY A 194 -14.14 -19.77 -5.83
CA GLY A 194 -15.19 -18.83 -5.44
C GLY A 194 -15.07 -17.49 -6.15
N GLU A 195 -15.49 -16.46 -5.48
CA GLU A 195 -15.47 -15.08 -5.91
C GLU A 195 -14.37 -14.31 -5.18
N PHE A 196 -13.81 -13.33 -5.84
CA PHE A 196 -12.82 -12.41 -5.28
C PHE A 196 -13.23 -10.97 -5.57
N GLY A 197 -13.23 -10.13 -4.57
CA GLY A 197 -13.40 -8.69 -4.69
C GLY A 197 -12.31 -7.94 -3.95
N GLN A 198 -11.81 -6.86 -4.51
CA GLN A 198 -10.80 -6.02 -3.88
C GLN A 198 -11.02 -4.54 -4.21
N VAL A 199 -10.86 -3.69 -3.20
CA VAL A 199 -10.83 -2.24 -3.33
C VAL A 199 -9.42 -1.76 -3.00
N LYS A 200 -8.80 -1.00 -3.92
CA LYS A 200 -7.48 -0.41 -3.74
C LYS A 200 -7.58 1.10 -3.71
N ASN A 201 -6.98 1.72 -2.70
CA ASN A 201 -6.88 3.17 -2.58
C ASN A 201 -5.41 3.58 -2.54
N LEU A 202 -5.06 4.63 -3.26
CA LEU A 202 -3.73 5.21 -3.25
C LEU A 202 -3.85 6.73 -3.16
N GLY A 203 -3.44 7.28 -2.02
CA GLY A 203 -3.33 8.71 -1.79
C GLY A 203 -1.88 9.14 -1.72
N SER A 204 -1.54 10.30 -2.27
CA SER A 204 -0.20 10.86 -2.13
C SER A 204 -0.19 12.37 -2.06
N ALA A 205 0.81 12.90 -1.37
CA ALA A 205 1.10 14.31 -1.28
C ALA A 205 2.60 14.56 -1.41
N LEU A 206 2.99 15.54 -2.22
CA LEU A 206 4.34 16.03 -2.33
C LEU A 206 4.34 17.55 -2.11
N LEU A 207 5.13 18.00 -1.14
CA LEU A 207 5.43 19.41 -0.94
C LEU A 207 6.95 19.58 -1.05
N GLY A 208 7.42 20.49 -1.87
CA GLY A 208 8.83 20.73 -2.07
C GLY A 208 9.16 22.23 -2.13
N ILE A 209 10.28 22.59 -1.55
CA ILE A 209 10.90 23.91 -1.69
C ILE A 209 12.35 23.75 -2.13
N SER A 210 12.80 24.65 -2.96
CA SER A 210 14.18 24.66 -3.42
C SER A 210 14.72 26.10 -3.49
N VAL A 211 15.97 26.25 -3.11
CA VAL A 211 16.70 27.52 -3.22
C VAL A 211 17.90 27.27 -4.11
N LYS A 212 18.03 28.04 -5.17
CA LYS A 212 19.18 28.00 -6.08
C LYS A 212 19.93 29.29 -6.01
N THR A 213 21.25 29.21 -5.92
CA THR A 213 22.19 30.31 -6.03
C THR A 213 23.13 30.04 -7.20
N THR A 214 24.08 30.95 -7.48
CA THR A 214 25.07 30.77 -8.57
C THR A 214 25.82 29.42 -8.44
N ASN A 215 26.23 29.07 -7.21
CA ASN A 215 27.11 27.91 -6.97
C ASN A 215 26.50 26.82 -6.09
N SER A 216 25.24 27.00 -5.66
CA SER A 216 24.63 26.03 -4.76
C SER A 216 23.14 25.86 -5.04
N LYS A 217 22.64 24.62 -4.88
CA LYS A 217 21.22 24.29 -4.93
C LYS A 217 20.85 23.51 -3.66
N TYR A 218 19.78 23.92 -2.99
CA TYR A 218 19.21 23.25 -1.84
C TYR A 218 17.79 22.83 -2.18
N LYS A 219 17.41 21.62 -1.80
CA LYS A 219 16.07 21.10 -2.03
C LYS A 219 15.61 20.34 -0.79
N LEU A 220 14.40 20.65 -0.33
CA LEU A 220 13.72 19.94 0.75
C LEU A 220 12.34 19.52 0.26
N ASN A 221 12.03 18.25 0.35
CA ASN A 221 10.72 17.71 0.01
C ASN A 221 10.08 17.05 1.23
N LEU A 222 8.77 17.07 1.28
CA LEU A 222 7.94 16.22 2.15
C LEU A 222 7.09 15.35 1.24
N LEU A 223 7.28 14.05 1.33
CA LEU A 223 6.51 13.04 0.60
C LEU A 223 5.69 12.23 1.58
N ALA A 224 4.38 12.18 1.37
CA ALA A 224 3.48 11.32 2.08
C ALA A 224 2.74 10.41 1.09
N ILE A 225 2.72 9.11 1.35
CA ILE A 225 2.00 8.12 0.55
C ILE A 225 1.18 7.26 1.51
N LYS A 226 -0.07 7.05 1.16
CA LYS A 226 -0.99 6.13 1.82
C LYS A 226 -1.56 5.18 0.78
N SER A 227 -1.33 3.88 0.97
CA SER A 227 -1.90 2.81 0.15
C SER A 227 -2.74 1.90 1.03
N GLY A 228 -3.98 1.68 0.66
CA GLY A 228 -4.89 0.81 1.37
C GLY A 228 -5.52 -0.21 0.42
N GLU A 229 -5.57 -1.46 0.84
CA GLU A 229 -6.18 -2.56 0.10
C GLU A 229 -7.15 -3.29 1.03
N SER A 230 -8.40 -3.46 0.60
CA SER A 230 -9.41 -4.26 1.29
C SER A 230 -9.93 -5.31 0.32
N GLY A 231 -9.74 -6.58 0.65
CA GLY A 231 -10.12 -7.71 -0.19
C GLY A 231 -11.09 -8.65 0.51
N ALA A 232 -11.87 -9.34 -0.28
CA ALA A 232 -12.75 -10.43 0.15
C ALA A 232 -12.66 -11.60 -0.81
N ILE A 233 -12.62 -12.81 -0.25
CA ILE A 233 -12.75 -14.06 -1.01
C ILE A 233 -13.89 -14.83 -0.37
N LYS A 234 -14.85 -15.30 -1.17
CA LYS A 234 -15.96 -16.12 -0.70
C LYS A 234 -16.18 -17.30 -1.62
N GLY A 235 -16.17 -18.50 -1.07
CA GLY A 235 -16.37 -19.71 -1.86
C GLY A 235 -16.05 -20.99 -1.09
N ASN A 236 -15.92 -22.08 -1.83
CA ASN A 236 -15.65 -23.39 -1.26
C ASN A 236 -14.13 -23.57 -1.06
N TYR A 237 -13.74 -24.00 0.11
CA TYR A 237 -12.37 -24.37 0.47
C TYR A 237 -12.27 -25.86 0.72
N LYS A 238 -11.26 -26.51 0.13
CA LYS A 238 -10.94 -27.92 0.31
C LYS A 238 -9.50 -28.09 0.76
N GLU A 239 -9.31 -28.89 1.75
CA GLU A 239 -8.00 -29.40 2.17
C GLU A 239 -7.98 -30.93 1.99
N PHE A 240 -6.90 -31.48 1.44
CA PHE A 240 -6.87 -32.87 0.97
C PHE A 240 -6.00 -33.79 1.83
N ILE A 241 -4.98 -33.27 2.55
CA ILE A 241 -3.90 -34.09 3.08
C ILE A 241 -3.92 -34.19 4.61
N GLU A 242 -3.63 -33.14 5.35
CA GLU A 242 -3.44 -33.23 6.80
C GLU A 242 -4.76 -33.37 7.56
N ASN A 243 -5.73 -32.58 7.21
CA ASN A 243 -7.03 -32.50 7.84
C ASN A 243 -8.09 -32.36 6.75
N PRO A 244 -8.46 -33.42 6.04
CA PRO A 244 -9.38 -33.32 4.92
C PRO A 244 -10.65 -32.57 5.33
N TYR A 245 -10.86 -31.43 4.70
CA TYR A 245 -11.97 -30.53 4.99
C TYR A 245 -12.59 -30.04 3.68
N ASN A 246 -13.88 -29.89 3.65
CA ASN A 246 -14.61 -29.31 2.54
C ASN A 246 -15.77 -28.47 3.11
N GLY A 247 -15.76 -27.19 2.86
CA GLY A 247 -16.79 -26.29 3.37
C GLY A 247 -16.70 -24.91 2.75
N ASP A 248 -17.69 -24.10 3.03
CA ASP A 248 -17.68 -22.71 2.59
C ASP A 248 -16.76 -21.88 3.50
N ALA A 249 -15.98 -21.03 2.89
CA ALA A 249 -15.06 -20.13 3.57
C ALA A 249 -15.20 -18.70 3.07
N SER A 250 -15.08 -17.77 3.99
CA SER A 250 -15.00 -16.35 3.72
C SER A 250 -13.71 -15.79 4.33
N ILE A 251 -12.96 -15.07 3.52
CA ILE A 251 -11.69 -14.45 3.91
C ILE A 251 -11.80 -12.97 3.64
N LEU A 252 -11.57 -12.16 4.65
CA LEU A 252 -11.40 -10.71 4.52
C LEU A 252 -9.94 -10.37 4.74
N THR A 253 -9.38 -9.62 3.82
CA THR A 253 -8.02 -9.10 3.90
C THR A 253 -8.03 -7.59 3.96
N TYR A 254 -7.11 -7.05 4.73
CA TYR A 254 -6.92 -5.62 4.84
C TYR A 254 -5.45 -5.29 4.98
N THR A 255 -4.97 -4.37 4.17
CA THR A 255 -3.59 -3.88 4.24
C THR A 255 -3.60 -2.36 4.16
N ASP A 256 -2.98 -1.70 5.13
CA ASP A 256 -2.74 -0.25 5.14
C ASP A 256 -1.24 0.03 5.20
N ARG A 257 -0.72 0.75 4.21
CA ARG A 257 0.68 1.12 4.08
C ARG A 257 0.81 2.63 4.08
N ASN A 258 1.60 3.15 5.01
CA ASN A 258 1.84 4.57 5.15
C ASN A 258 3.34 4.86 5.05
N ILE A 259 3.72 5.77 4.18
CA ILE A 259 5.09 6.25 4.02
C ILE A 259 5.12 7.75 4.22
N LEU A 260 6.01 8.20 5.08
CA LEU A 260 6.35 9.61 5.24
C LEU A 260 7.86 9.75 5.06
N SER A 261 8.28 10.60 4.12
CA SER A 261 9.69 10.83 3.82
C SER A 261 9.99 12.32 3.72
N LEU A 262 11.16 12.72 4.23
CA LEU A 262 11.63 14.11 4.20
C LEU A 262 13.02 14.18 3.52
N PRO A 263 13.11 13.94 2.20
CA PRO A 263 14.38 14.02 1.49
C PRO A 263 14.88 15.46 1.40
N PHE A 264 16.10 15.64 1.85
CA PHE A 264 16.90 16.86 1.70
C PHE A 264 18.07 16.58 0.77
N SER A 265 18.34 17.48 -0.16
CA SER A 265 19.56 17.46 -0.97
C SER A 265 20.19 18.84 -1.07
N SER A 266 21.50 18.86 -1.08
CA SER A 266 22.26 20.07 -1.40
C SER A 266 23.40 19.75 -2.36
N GLN A 267 23.59 20.62 -3.33
CA GLN A 267 24.66 20.56 -4.31
C GLN A 267 25.47 21.84 -4.26
N HIS A 268 26.78 21.72 -4.22
CA HIS A 268 27.72 22.84 -4.18
C HIS A 268 28.75 22.66 -5.28
N ILE A 269 28.99 23.71 -6.03
CA ILE A 269 29.96 23.76 -7.12
C ILE A 269 31.09 24.70 -6.72
N PHE A 270 32.33 24.24 -6.83
CA PHE A 270 33.52 24.98 -6.43
C PHE A 270 34.50 25.10 -7.61
N ASN A 271 35.51 25.93 -7.46
CA ASN A 271 36.61 26.07 -8.41
C ASN A 271 36.16 26.30 -9.85
N GLY A 272 35.14 27.14 -10.06
CA GLY A 272 34.64 27.46 -11.40
C GLY A 272 33.98 26.24 -12.13
N GLY A 273 33.50 25.24 -11.39
CA GLY A 273 32.85 24.04 -11.94
C GLY A 273 33.73 22.78 -11.92
N ASN A 274 35.00 22.88 -11.51
CA ASN A 274 35.93 21.74 -11.51
C ASN A 274 35.72 20.77 -10.34
N SER A 275 34.96 21.17 -9.32
CA SER A 275 34.67 20.33 -8.14
C SER A 275 33.21 20.49 -7.73
N SER A 276 32.58 19.42 -7.34
CA SER A 276 31.20 19.40 -6.80
C SER A 276 31.12 18.60 -5.51
N LEU A 277 30.24 19.02 -4.63
CA LEU A 277 29.86 18.31 -3.42
C LEU A 277 28.34 18.14 -3.41
N ASP A 278 27.88 16.90 -3.40
CA ASP A 278 26.47 16.54 -3.31
C ASP A 278 26.20 15.86 -1.97
N ILE A 279 25.25 16.41 -1.20
CA ILE A 279 24.81 15.86 0.08
C ILE A 279 23.34 15.47 -0.08
N LYS A 280 23.00 14.22 0.24
CA LYS A 280 21.62 13.71 0.23
C LYS A 280 21.32 13.03 1.54
N ILE A 281 20.19 13.41 2.18
CA ILE A 281 19.70 12.84 3.43
C ILE A 281 18.19 12.62 3.25
N ALA A 282 17.68 11.42 3.54
CA ALA A 282 16.27 11.10 3.35
C ALA A 282 15.72 10.29 4.55
N PRO A 283 15.47 10.94 5.71
CA PRO A 283 14.78 10.26 6.79
C PRO A 283 13.37 9.86 6.33
N SER A 284 13.01 8.61 6.59
CA SER A 284 11.73 8.05 6.16
C SER A 284 11.16 7.14 7.24
N ILE A 285 9.84 7.20 7.40
CA ILE A 285 9.07 6.32 8.28
C ILE A 285 8.08 5.57 7.39
N ALA A 286 8.12 4.24 7.44
CA ALA A 286 7.14 3.38 6.80
C ALA A 286 6.42 2.56 7.87
N ARG A 287 5.11 2.44 7.74
CA ARG A 287 4.25 1.60 8.59
C ARG A 287 3.40 0.74 7.69
N VAL A 288 3.29 -0.52 8.04
CA VAL A 288 2.39 -1.49 7.40
C VAL A 288 1.52 -2.08 8.49
N TYR A 289 0.24 -2.18 8.21
CA TYR A 289 -0.72 -2.89 9.01
C TYR A 289 -1.44 -3.88 8.11
N ASP A 290 -1.34 -5.16 8.43
CA ASP A 290 -2.00 -6.24 7.70
C ASP A 290 -2.95 -6.96 8.64
N CYS A 291 -4.16 -7.25 8.18
CA CYS A 291 -5.17 -8.01 8.89
C CYS A 291 -5.75 -9.07 7.95
N LEU A 292 -5.91 -10.27 8.46
CA LEU A 292 -6.57 -11.39 7.80
C LEU A 292 -7.64 -11.91 8.76
N LEU A 293 -8.90 -11.86 8.33
CA LEU A 293 -10.02 -12.50 9.01
C LEU A 293 -10.46 -13.70 8.17
N TYR A 294 -10.46 -14.87 8.77
CA TYR A 294 -10.89 -16.10 8.15
C TYR A 294 -12.09 -16.66 8.92
N THR A 295 -13.18 -16.93 8.21
CA THR A 295 -14.35 -17.60 8.74
C THR A 295 -14.66 -18.82 7.87
N SER A 296 -14.93 -19.95 8.50
CA SER A 296 -15.38 -21.15 7.82
C SER A 296 -16.68 -21.63 8.44
N ASP A 297 -17.63 -22.01 7.61
CA ASP A 297 -18.81 -22.73 8.04
C ASP A 297 -18.48 -24.22 7.95
N ALA A 298 -18.43 -24.90 9.10
CA ALA A 298 -18.27 -26.33 9.11
C ALA A 298 -19.60 -26.92 8.55
N ALA A 299 -19.51 -27.51 7.38
CA ALA A 299 -20.63 -28.28 6.89
C ALA A 299 -20.96 -29.33 7.97
N ASP A 300 -22.17 -29.27 8.51
CA ASP A 300 -22.69 -30.31 9.40
C ASP A 300 -22.56 -31.65 8.68
N GLU A 301 -21.77 -32.56 9.26
CA GLU A 301 -21.70 -33.96 8.84
C GLU A 301 -23.06 -34.67 9.04
#